data_97835ef56ed408e4107ddca1dd547494
#
_entry.id   97835ef56ed408e4107ddca1dd547494
#
_cell.length_a   1.000
_cell.length_b   1.000
_cell.length_c   1.000
_cell.angle_alpha   90.00
_cell.angle_beta   90.00
_cell.angle_gamma   90.00
#
_symmetry.space_group_name_H-M   'P 1'
#
loop_
_entity.id
_entity.type
_entity.pdbx_description
1 polymer ?
#
loop_
_entity_poly.entity_id
_entity_poly.type
_entity_poly.pdbx_seq_one_letter_code
_entity_poly.pdbx_strand_id
1 'polypeptide(L)'
;IASMFDVDCKSAKKHTSLQNEKIIKMVLNTVSATGDLMIQKGLSFEEVVARVATKGGITEEGSKIIYEQFPSTADAMFQKTLDKRKQTAQNAAKAFSAGE
;
A
#
# COMPACT_ATOMS: atom_id res chain seq x y z
N ILE A 1 2.88 -5.39 0.28
CA ILE A 1 3.32 -4.07 -0.23
C ILE A 1 3.67 -4.14 -1.71
N ALA A 2 4.46 -5.12 -2.14
CA ALA A 2 4.82 -5.24 -3.55
C ALA A 2 3.59 -5.37 -4.47
N SER A 3 2.58 -6.12 -4.06
CA SER A 3 1.36 -6.25 -4.83
C SER A 3 0.58 -4.94 -4.94
N MET A 4 0.63 -4.09 -3.91
CA MET A 4 0.05 -2.74 -3.98
C MET A 4 0.75 -1.90 -5.05
N PHE A 5 2.07 -1.94 -5.09
CA PHE A 5 2.85 -1.20 -6.09
C PHE A 5 2.63 -1.74 -7.50
N ASP A 6 2.46 -3.06 -7.63
CA ASP A 6 2.14 -3.69 -8.90
C ASP A 6 0.82 -3.16 -9.47
N VAL A 7 -0.22 -3.13 -8.65
CA VAL A 7 -1.54 -2.59 -9.04
C VAL A 7 -1.43 -1.11 -9.42
N ASP A 8 -0.70 -0.33 -8.63
CA ASP A 8 -0.52 1.09 -8.87
C ASP A 8 0.18 1.33 -10.21
N CYS A 9 1.25 0.60 -10.50
CA CYS A 9 1.98 0.71 -11.76
C CYS A 9 1.12 0.29 -12.97
N LYS A 10 0.35 -0.77 -12.83
CA LYS A 10 -0.56 -1.22 -13.90
C LYS A 10 -1.66 -0.19 -14.17
N SER A 11 -2.19 0.42 -13.13
CA SER A 11 -3.17 1.48 -13.26
C SER A 11 -2.56 2.72 -13.95
N ALA A 12 -1.37 3.12 -13.54
CA ALA A 12 -0.65 4.23 -14.17
C ALA A 12 -0.41 3.96 -15.66
N LYS A 13 -0.08 2.72 -16.03
CA LYS A 13 0.13 2.34 -17.43
C LYS A 13 -1.14 2.50 -18.27
N LYS A 14 -2.32 2.24 -17.70
CA LYS A 14 -3.60 2.43 -18.41
C LYS A 14 -3.90 3.90 -18.68
N HIS A 15 -3.47 4.79 -17.80
CA HIS A 15 -3.86 6.19 -17.81
C HIS A 15 -2.78 7.14 -18.31
N THR A 16 -1.61 6.62 -18.68
CA THR A 16 -0.50 7.42 -19.18
C THR A 16 0.11 6.79 -20.44
N SER A 17 0.88 7.58 -21.18
CA SER A 17 1.64 7.10 -22.35
C SER A 17 3.08 6.70 -21.98
N LEU A 18 3.44 6.74 -20.70
CA LEU A 18 4.79 6.42 -20.25
C LEU A 18 5.10 4.92 -20.42
N GLN A 19 6.37 4.61 -20.67
CA GLN A 19 6.84 3.24 -20.75
C GLN A 19 6.80 2.58 -19.36
N ASN A 20 6.52 1.28 -19.34
CA ASN A 20 6.35 0.52 -18.12
C ASN A 20 7.56 0.61 -17.18
N GLU A 21 8.78 0.48 -17.72
CA GLU A 21 10.00 0.58 -16.91
C GLU A 21 10.15 1.93 -16.23
N LYS A 22 9.76 3.00 -16.92
CA LYS A 22 9.82 4.36 -16.37
C LYS A 22 8.82 4.54 -15.23
N ILE A 23 7.60 4.01 -15.40
CA ILE A 23 6.57 4.05 -14.36
C ILE A 23 7.06 3.32 -13.10
N ILE A 24 7.60 2.13 -13.24
CA ILE A 24 8.09 1.33 -12.11
C ILE A 24 9.19 2.08 -11.36
N LYS A 25 10.16 2.64 -12.07
CA LYS A 25 11.23 3.43 -11.46
C LYS A 25 10.70 4.65 -10.71
N MET A 26 9.76 5.36 -11.29
CA MET A 26 9.17 6.54 -10.66
C MET A 26 8.44 6.16 -9.37
N VAL A 27 7.63 5.12 -9.42
CA VAL A 27 6.87 4.65 -8.24
C VAL A 27 7.82 4.20 -7.14
N LEU A 28 8.78 3.33 -7.47
CA LEU A 28 9.70 2.79 -6.46
C LEU A 28 10.60 3.87 -5.86
N ASN A 29 11.11 4.80 -6.67
CA ASN A 29 11.91 5.90 -6.17
C ASN A 29 11.10 6.84 -5.26
N THR A 30 9.85 7.10 -5.60
CA THR A 30 8.96 7.93 -4.79
C THR A 30 8.67 7.26 -3.45
N VAL A 31 8.37 5.96 -3.45
CA VAL A 31 8.12 5.21 -2.22
C VAL A 31 9.36 5.23 -1.32
N SER A 32 10.54 4.95 -1.87
CA SER A 32 11.78 4.95 -1.13
C SER A 32 12.10 6.33 -0.55
N ALA A 33 12.01 7.37 -1.37
CA ALA A 33 12.30 8.74 -0.94
C ALA A 33 11.32 9.23 0.13
N THR A 34 10.05 8.90 0.00
CA THR A 34 9.01 9.29 0.96
C THR A 34 9.27 8.61 2.31
N GLY A 35 9.56 7.30 2.29
CA GLY A 35 9.88 6.56 3.51
C GLY A 35 11.11 7.13 4.23
N ASP A 36 12.17 7.35 3.48
CA ASP A 36 13.41 7.92 4.02
C ASP A 36 13.20 9.30 4.62
N LEU A 37 12.49 10.17 3.90
CA LEU A 37 12.19 11.52 4.38
C LEU A 37 11.42 11.50 5.69
N MET A 38 10.40 10.67 5.77
CA MET A 38 9.56 10.57 6.96
C MET A 38 10.33 10.05 8.17
N ILE A 39 11.17 9.04 7.96
CA ILE A 39 12.00 8.47 9.03
C ILE A 39 13.04 9.50 9.52
N GLN A 40 13.76 10.13 8.61
CA GLN A 40 14.83 11.07 8.95
C GLN A 40 14.32 12.36 9.59
N LYS A 41 13.20 12.87 9.12
CA LYS A 41 12.63 14.14 9.60
C LYS A 41 11.58 13.97 10.68
N GLY A 42 11.16 12.74 10.97
CA GLY A 42 10.11 12.48 11.95
C GLY A 42 8.76 13.06 11.55
N LEU A 43 8.46 13.08 10.26
CA LEU A 43 7.21 13.64 9.74
C LEU A 43 6.08 12.64 9.86
N SER A 44 4.88 13.13 10.23
CA SER A 44 3.66 12.34 10.20
C SER A 44 3.13 12.19 8.77
N PHE A 45 2.28 11.20 8.56
CA PHE A 45 1.62 11.02 7.26
C PHE A 45 0.82 12.27 6.88
N GLU A 46 0.10 12.85 7.85
CA GLU A 46 -0.70 14.06 7.62
C GLU A 46 0.16 15.24 7.15
N GLU A 47 1.33 15.42 7.76
CA GLU A 47 2.26 16.49 7.37
C GLU A 47 2.76 16.30 5.93
N VAL A 48 3.10 15.07 5.54
CA VAL A 48 3.57 14.79 4.19
C VAL A 48 2.46 15.00 3.17
N VAL A 49 1.26 14.49 3.46
CA VAL A 49 0.10 14.66 2.57
C VAL A 49 -0.19 16.14 2.37
N ALA A 50 -0.17 16.93 3.45
CA ALA A 50 -0.42 18.37 3.37
C ALA A 50 0.62 19.11 2.52
N ARG A 51 1.89 18.67 2.54
CA ARG A 51 2.97 19.30 1.76
C ARG A 51 2.83 19.06 0.27
N VAL A 52 2.36 17.88 -0.14
CA VAL A 52 2.28 17.50 -1.56
C VAL A 52 0.90 17.79 -2.16
N ALA A 53 -0.13 17.93 -1.35
CA ALA A 53 -1.49 18.18 -1.81
C ALA A 53 -1.79 19.69 -1.81
N THR A 54 -1.77 20.30 -2.98
CA THR A 54 -2.25 21.66 -3.14
C THR A 54 -3.77 21.66 -3.12
N LYS A 55 -4.36 22.55 -2.35
CA LYS A 55 -5.82 22.68 -2.26
C LYS A 55 -6.43 22.86 -3.66
N GLY A 56 -7.36 21.98 -4.02
CA GLY A 56 -8.00 21.94 -5.34
C GLY A 56 -7.12 21.37 -6.45
N GLY A 57 -5.94 20.83 -6.11
CA GLY A 57 -5.01 20.24 -7.06
C GLY A 57 -5.24 18.76 -7.32
N ILE A 58 -4.47 18.23 -8.28
CA ILE A 58 -4.56 16.83 -8.73
C ILE A 58 -4.27 15.85 -7.59
N THR A 59 -3.24 16.13 -6.80
CA THR A 59 -2.84 15.26 -5.69
C THR A 59 -3.92 15.17 -4.62
N GLU A 60 -4.60 16.29 -4.34
CA GLU A 60 -5.70 16.30 -3.38
C GLU A 60 -6.85 15.40 -3.84
N GLU A 61 -7.20 15.43 -5.12
CA GLU A 61 -8.25 14.57 -5.68
C GLU A 61 -7.89 13.08 -5.55
N GLY A 62 -6.64 12.73 -5.85
CA GLY A 62 -6.17 11.36 -5.69
C GLY A 62 -6.20 10.90 -4.23
N SER A 63 -5.75 11.75 -3.31
CA SER A 63 -5.75 11.46 -1.88
C SER A 63 -7.15 11.25 -1.33
N LYS A 64 -8.13 12.01 -1.79
CA LYS A 64 -9.53 11.82 -1.39
C LYS A 64 -10.05 10.43 -1.72
N ILE A 65 -9.76 9.93 -2.90
CA ILE A 65 -10.16 8.58 -3.32
C ILE A 65 -9.50 7.52 -2.44
N ILE A 66 -8.22 7.69 -2.14
CA ILE A 66 -7.49 6.77 -1.27
C ILE A 66 -8.14 6.75 0.13
N TYR A 67 -8.40 7.90 0.73
CA TYR A 67 -9.00 7.97 2.06
C TYR A 67 -10.43 7.46 2.11
N GLU A 68 -11.17 7.55 1.01
CA GLU A 68 -12.55 7.06 0.93
C GLU A 68 -12.64 5.56 0.68
N GLN A 69 -11.78 5.00 -0.18
CA GLN A 69 -11.93 3.63 -0.67
C GLN A 69 -10.89 2.65 -0.14
N PHE A 70 -9.67 3.10 0.09
CA PHE A 70 -8.58 2.22 0.50
C PHE A 70 -8.74 1.65 1.92
N PRO A 71 -9.34 2.36 2.90
CA PRO A 71 -9.50 1.79 4.24
C PRO A 71 -10.22 0.45 4.26
N SER A 72 -11.29 0.29 3.49
CA SER A 72 -12.01 -1.00 3.42
C SER A 72 -11.17 -2.10 2.79
N THR A 73 -10.35 -1.76 1.79
CA THR A 73 -9.43 -2.71 1.17
C THR A 73 -8.32 -3.13 2.13
N ALA A 74 -7.74 -2.17 2.84
CA ALA A 74 -6.71 -2.45 3.84
C ALA A 74 -7.25 -3.33 4.97
N ASP A 75 -8.45 -3.05 5.46
CA ASP A 75 -9.11 -3.85 6.48
C ASP A 75 -9.33 -5.29 5.99
N ALA A 76 -9.79 -5.45 4.75
CA ALA A 76 -10.00 -6.77 4.16
C ALA A 76 -8.68 -7.57 4.05
N MET A 77 -7.59 -6.90 3.68
CA MET A 77 -6.27 -7.50 3.61
C MET A 77 -5.82 -8.04 4.97
N PHE A 78 -5.93 -7.22 6.01
CA PHE A 78 -5.55 -7.62 7.36
C PHE A 78 -6.46 -8.71 7.89
N GLN A 79 -7.77 -8.60 7.67
CA GLN A 79 -8.73 -9.60 8.15
C GLN A 79 -8.46 -10.96 7.53
N LYS A 80 -8.28 -11.03 6.22
CA LYS A 80 -7.98 -12.27 5.50
C LYS A 80 -6.65 -12.89 5.95
N THR A 81 -5.63 -12.05 6.13
CA THR A 81 -4.32 -12.51 6.57
C THR A 81 -4.38 -13.08 7.98
N LEU A 82 -5.07 -12.41 8.90
CA LEU A 82 -5.23 -12.87 10.28
C LEU A 82 -6.05 -14.16 10.35
N ASP A 83 -7.13 -14.26 9.58
CA ASP A 83 -7.96 -15.47 9.51
C ASP A 83 -7.15 -16.65 9.01
N LYS A 84 -6.37 -16.47 7.97
CA LYS A 84 -5.50 -17.52 7.43
C LYS A 84 -4.43 -17.93 8.43
N ARG A 85 -3.86 -16.97 9.15
CA ARG A 85 -2.86 -17.22 10.19
C ARG A 85 -3.45 -18.07 11.32
N LYS A 86 -4.66 -17.76 11.78
CA LYS A 86 -5.37 -18.53 12.79
C LYS A 86 -5.65 -19.94 12.29
N GLN A 87 -6.14 -20.09 11.06
CA GLN A 87 -6.41 -21.40 10.45
C GLN A 87 -5.13 -22.23 10.35
N THR A 88 -4.02 -21.64 9.94
CA THR A 88 -2.73 -22.31 9.84
C THR A 88 -2.25 -22.79 11.21
N ALA A 89 -2.39 -21.96 12.24
CA ALA A 89 -2.03 -22.33 13.61
C ALA A 89 -2.90 -23.48 14.13
N GLN A 90 -4.21 -23.45 13.87
CA GLN A 90 -5.12 -24.52 14.25
C GLN A 90 -4.81 -25.82 13.53
N ASN A 91 -4.51 -25.76 12.25
CA ASN A 91 -4.13 -26.94 11.46
C ASN A 91 -2.82 -27.55 11.95
N ALA A 92 -1.84 -26.72 12.28
CA ALA A 92 -0.56 -27.18 12.85
C ALA A 92 -0.78 -27.86 14.20
N ALA A 93 -1.62 -27.29 15.07
CA ALA A 93 -1.95 -27.86 16.36
C ALA A 93 -2.66 -29.22 16.21
N LYS A 94 -3.59 -29.33 15.27
CA LYS A 94 -4.29 -30.58 14.97
C LYS A 94 -3.34 -31.65 14.44
N ALA A 95 -2.45 -31.28 13.53
CA ALA A 95 -1.46 -32.21 12.99
C ALA A 95 -0.52 -32.71 14.08
N PHE A 96 -0.12 -31.84 14.98
CA PHE A 96 0.75 -32.19 16.12
C PHE A 96 0.02 -33.17 17.08
N SER A 97 -1.22 -32.85 17.42
CA SER A 97 -2.04 -33.72 18.30
C SER A 97 -2.29 -35.08 17.67
N ALA A 98 -2.54 -35.15 16.36
CA ALA A 98 -2.74 -36.39 15.64
C ALA A 98 -1.47 -37.25 15.57
N GLY A 99 -0.29 -36.65 15.69
CA GLY A 99 0.99 -37.34 15.70
C GLY A 99 1.34 -37.98 17.04
N GLU A 100 0.60 -37.65 18.09
CA GLU A 100 0.79 -38.24 19.41
C GLU A 100 0.10 -39.60 19.49
#